data_79e18ef66c2f959eb0bf5852c355bb62
#
_entry.id   79e18ef66c2f959eb0bf5852c355bb62
#
_cell.length_a   1.000
_cell.length_b   1.000
_cell.length_c   1.000
_cell.angle_alpha   90.00
_cell.angle_beta   90.00
_cell.angle_gamma   90.00
#
_symmetry.space_group_name_H-M   'P 1'
#
loop_
_entity.id
_entity.type
_entity.pdbx_description
1 polymer ?
#
loop_
_entity_poly.entity_id
_entity_poly.type
_entity_poly.pdbx_seq_one_letter_code
_entity_poly.pdbx_strand_id
1 'polypeptide(L)' 'MEKIIVDVAWCDRNYGGSFGSNVPGAVVLTAPTLEALQKEAKESLEFHVEGLMENGEDVPEWLKNGDYEFVYNIIR' A
#
# COMPACT_ATOMS: atom_id res chain seq x y z
N MET A 1 15.15 -1.08 7.55
CA MET A 1 13.95 -0.41 6.98
C MET A 1 12.81 -1.42 6.86
N GLU A 2 11.62 -1.02 7.27
CA GLU A 2 10.45 -1.87 7.18
C GLU A 2 10.05 -2.11 5.73
N LYS A 3 9.51 -3.28 5.46
CA LYS A 3 9.05 -3.63 4.12
C LYS A 3 7.53 -3.79 4.11
N ILE A 4 6.90 -3.11 3.18
CA ILE A 4 5.47 -3.23 2.95
C ILE A 4 5.28 -4.12 1.73
N ILE A 5 4.72 -5.29 1.96
CA ILE A 5 4.48 -6.23 0.87
C ILE A 5 3.16 -5.88 0.22
N VAL A 6 3.21 -5.68 -1.09
CA VAL A 6 2.03 -5.43 -1.89
C VAL A 6 1.78 -6.67 -2.74
N ASP A 7 0.72 -7.39 -2.42
CA ASP A 7 0.31 -8.55 -3.20
C ASP A 7 -0.45 -8.06 -4.43
N VAL A 8 0.05 -8.43 -5.60
CA VAL A 8 -0.47 -7.93 -6.88
C VAL A 8 -0.98 -9.09 -7.72
N ALA A 9 -2.19 -8.98 -8.22
CA ALA A 9 -2.79 -9.96 -9.11
C ALA A 9 -3.37 -9.27 -10.35
N TRP A 10 -3.24 -9.91 -11.50
CA TRP A 10 -3.89 -9.45 -12.72
C TRP A 10 -5.30 -9.99 -12.76
N CYS A 11 -6.27 -9.12 -12.93
CA CYS A 11 -7.67 -9.50 -13.02
C CYS A 11 -8.36 -8.70 -14.12
N ASP A 12 -8.88 -9.39 -15.10
CA ASP A 12 -9.48 -8.80 -16.29
C ASP A 12 -8.51 -7.88 -17.02
N ARG A 13 -8.63 -6.58 -16.88
CA ARG A 13 -7.80 -5.61 -17.59
C ARG A 13 -6.97 -4.75 -16.64
N ASN A 14 -7.00 -5.11 -15.36
CA ASN A 14 -6.34 -4.32 -14.34
C ASN A 14 -5.50 -5.19 -13.42
N TYR A 15 -4.50 -4.56 -12.81
CA TYR A 15 -3.82 -5.15 -11.68
C TYR A 15 -4.54 -4.73 -10.41
N GLY A 16 -4.76 -5.68 -9.53
CA GLY A 16 -5.26 -5.42 -8.19
C GLY A 16 -4.14 -5.61 -7.19
N GLY A 17 -4.03 -4.73 -6.20
CA GLY A 17 -3.02 -4.82 -5.16
C GLY A 17 -3.62 -4.64 -3.78
N SER A 18 -3.00 -5.27 -2.79
CA SER A 18 -3.37 -5.08 -1.38
C SER A 18 -2.13 -5.04 -0.51
N PHE A 19 -2.16 -4.23 0.54
CA PHE A 19 -1.05 -4.12 1.47
C PHE A 19 -1.06 -5.28 2.46
N GLY A 20 0.13 -5.63 2.94
CA GLY A 20 0.31 -6.68 3.93
C GLY A 20 -0.22 -6.30 5.32
N SER A 21 -0.15 -7.27 6.24
CA SER A 21 -0.74 -7.15 7.57
C SER A 21 -0.05 -6.15 8.49
N ASN A 22 1.14 -5.68 8.13
CA ASN A 22 1.86 -4.68 8.93
C ASN A 22 1.38 -3.25 8.68
N VAL A 23 0.46 -3.06 7.74
CA VAL A 23 -0.19 -1.76 7.53
C VAL A 23 -1.57 -1.80 8.17
N PRO A 24 -1.85 -0.91 9.15
CA PRO A 24 -3.16 -0.89 9.80
C PRO A 24 -4.28 -0.57 8.81
N GLY A 25 -5.39 -1.27 8.95
CA GLY A 25 -6.53 -1.10 8.08
C GLY A 25 -6.39 -1.90 6.78
N ALA A 26 -7.37 -1.77 5.91
CA ALA A 26 -7.40 -2.47 4.64
C ALA A 26 -7.33 -1.47 3.49
N VAL A 27 -6.33 -1.62 2.64
CA VAL A 27 -6.17 -0.76 1.47
C VAL A 27 -6.09 -1.64 0.23
N VAL A 28 -6.96 -1.38 -0.72
CA VAL A 28 -7.01 -2.10 -1.98
C VAL A 28 -6.77 -1.11 -3.13
N LEU A 29 -5.94 -1.52 -4.08
CA LEU A 29 -5.52 -0.69 -5.20
C LEU A 29 -5.91 -1.35 -6.51
N THR A 30 -6.19 -0.55 -7.52
CA THR A 30 -6.36 -1.05 -8.88
C THR A 30 -5.67 -0.10 -9.85
N ALA A 31 -5.04 -0.65 -10.87
CA ALA A 31 -4.41 0.15 -11.91
C ALA A 31 -4.24 -0.67 -13.20
N PRO A 32 -4.23 -0.02 -14.37
CA PRO A 32 -4.11 -0.73 -15.63
C PRO A 32 -2.68 -1.23 -15.93
N THR A 33 -1.68 -0.67 -15.28
CA THR A 33 -0.28 -1.07 -15.46
C THR A 33 0.42 -1.20 -14.10
N LEU A 34 1.54 -1.92 -14.07
CA LEU A 34 2.35 -2.04 -12.85
C LEU A 34 2.93 -0.70 -12.42
N GLU A 35 3.36 0.13 -13.37
CA GLU A 35 3.88 1.47 -13.06
C GLU A 35 2.81 2.33 -12.39
N ALA A 36 1.60 2.31 -12.93
CA ALA A 36 0.48 3.04 -12.34
C ALA A 36 0.12 2.49 -10.96
N LEU A 37 0.20 1.18 -10.78
CA LEU A 37 -0.06 0.55 -9.48
C LEU A 37 0.95 0.99 -8.43
N GLN A 38 2.23 1.07 -8.80
CA GLN A 38 3.28 1.52 -7.89
C GLN A 38 3.06 2.96 -7.45
N LYS A 39 2.66 3.82 -8.37
CA LYS A 39 2.33 5.21 -8.06
C LYS A 39 1.11 5.29 -7.13
N GLU A 40 0.07 4.53 -7.44
CA GLU A 40 -1.13 4.45 -6.61
C GLU A 40 -0.82 3.94 -5.21
N ALA A 41 0.05 2.94 -5.10
CA ALA A 41 0.43 2.39 -3.80
C ALA A 41 1.03 3.47 -2.91
N LYS A 42 1.93 4.27 -3.44
CA LYS A 42 2.57 5.35 -2.69
C LYS A 42 1.56 6.41 -2.27
N GLU A 43 0.77 6.91 -3.20
CA GLU A 43 -0.20 7.97 -2.95
C GLU A 43 -1.31 7.50 -2.00
N SER A 44 -1.82 6.30 -2.22
CA SER A 44 -2.89 5.73 -1.39
C SER A 44 -2.42 5.48 0.04
N LEU A 45 -1.18 5.02 0.20
CA LEU A 45 -0.65 4.78 1.54
C LEU A 45 -0.46 6.09 2.31
N GLU A 46 0.09 7.11 1.66
CA GLU A 46 0.26 8.42 2.27
C GLU A 46 -1.09 9.00 2.73
N PHE A 47 -2.09 8.89 1.89
CA PHE A 47 -3.44 9.34 2.19
C PHE A 47 -4.07 8.53 3.34
N HIS A 48 -3.86 7.22 3.33
CA HIS A 48 -4.38 6.32 4.35
C HIS A 48 -3.76 6.63 5.72
N VAL A 49 -2.45 6.83 5.77
CA VAL A 49 -1.74 7.18 7.01
C VAL A 49 -2.24 8.52 7.56
N GLU A 50 -2.42 9.50 6.69
CA GLU A 50 -2.96 10.80 7.08
C GLU A 50 -4.33 10.66 7.73
N GLY A 51 -5.21 9.84 7.14
CA GLY A 51 -6.54 9.56 7.68
C GLY A 51 -6.49 8.88 9.03
N LEU A 52 -5.58 7.91 9.19
CA LEU A 52 -5.41 7.22 10.48
C LEU A 52 -4.96 8.18 11.57
N MET A 53 -4.04 9.07 11.25
CA MET A 53 -3.55 10.07 12.21
C MET A 53 -4.62 11.08 12.59
N GLU A 54 -5.43 11.53 11.64
CA GLU A 54 -6.56 12.42 11.90
C GLU A 54 -7.60 11.80 12.81
N ASN A 55 -7.80 10.50 12.70
CA ASN A 55 -8.75 9.76 13.53
C ASN A 55 -8.19 9.35 14.89
N GLY A 56 -6.96 9.73 15.20
CA GLY A 56 -6.32 9.38 16.47
C GLY A 56 -5.94 7.92 16.61
N GLU A 57 -5.80 7.22 15.50
CA GLU A 57 -5.39 5.83 15.48
C GLU A 57 -3.90 5.67 15.75
N ASP A 58 -3.52 4.54 16.35
CA ASP A 58 -2.11 4.24 16.56
C ASP A 58 -1.44 3.86 15.25
N VAL A 59 -0.47 4.67 14.85
CA VAL A 59 0.30 4.44 13.64
C VAL A 59 1.77 4.23 14.01
N PRO A 60 2.40 3.13 13.55
CA PRO A 60 3.82 2.91 13.84
C PRO A 60 4.70 4.07 13.37
N GLU A 61 5.76 4.35 14.13
CA GLU A 61 6.67 5.45 13.79
C GLU A 61 7.28 5.30 12.40
N TRP A 62 7.70 4.08 12.04
CA TRP A 62 8.28 3.84 10.72
C TRP A 62 7.31 4.18 9.60
N LEU A 63 6.02 3.99 9.83
CA LEU A 63 4.99 4.30 8.83
C LEU A 63 4.74 5.80 8.73
N LYS A 64 4.68 6.51 9.87
CA LYS A 64 4.53 7.97 9.90
C LYS A 64 5.71 8.67 9.23
N ASN A 65 6.91 8.17 9.47
CA ASN A 65 8.14 8.82 9.03
C ASN A 65 8.52 8.47 7.59
N GLY A 66 7.82 7.53 6.95
CA GLY A 66 8.15 7.08 5.62
C GLY A 66 9.39 6.18 5.57
N ASP A 67 9.74 5.55 6.70
CA ASP A 67 10.91 4.67 6.80
C ASP A 67 10.55 3.25 6.37
N TYR A 68 10.12 3.11 5.12
CA TYR A 68 9.70 1.83 4.55
C TYR A 68 10.00 1.78 3.06
N GLU A 69 9.99 0.58 2.54
CA GLU A 69 10.05 0.34 1.10
C GLU A 69 8.97 -0.65 0.70
N PHE A 70 8.50 -0.54 -0.53
CA PHE A 70 7.51 -1.47 -1.06
C PHE A 70 8.20 -2.67 -1.71
N VAL A 71 7.62 -3.84 -1.45
CA VAL A 71 8.03 -5.09 -2.11
C VAL A 71 6.78 -5.64 -2.80
N TYR A 72 6.82 -5.72 -4.11
CA TYR A 72 5.67 -6.18 -4.89
C TYR A 72 5.77 -7.68 -5.13
N ASN A 73 4.77 -8.40 -4.63
CA ASN A 73 4.65 -9.84 -4.82
C ASN A 73 3.58 -10.09 -5.88
N ILE A 74 4.01 -10.43 -7.09
CA ILE A 74 3.10 -10.62 -8.21
C ILE A 74 2.63 -12.05 -8.24
N ILE A 75 1.33 -12.23 -8.06
CA ILE A 75 0.68 -13.53 -8.04
C ILE A 75 0.18 -13.83 -9.45
N ARG A 76 0.57 -14.96 -9.97
CA ARG A 76 0.19 -15.37 -11.33
C ARG A 76 -0.84 -16.50 -11.31
#